data_e18ac93e7ac14661d5279cae97b40b28
#
_entry.id   e18ac93e7ac14661d5279cae97b40b28
#
_cell.length_a   1.000
_cell.length_b   1.000
_cell.length_c   1.000
_cell.angle_alpha   90.00
_cell.angle_beta   90.00
_cell.angle_gamma   90.00
#
_symmetry.space_group_name_H-M   'P 1'
#
loop_
_entity.id
_entity.type
_entity.pdbx_description
1 polymer ?
#
loop_
_entity_poly.entity_id
_entity_poly.type
_entity_poly.pdbx_seq_one_letter_code
_entity_poly.pdbx_strand_id
1 'polypeptide(L)'
;LDATLAPDTEPAPRRRGRRAAKRDFVHAAYEEHHASLVRFASFVAPEPGMAEDLAHEAFVKLYGARQRIDDPTKAGAYLRTIVVNLSKGRARHLGVVRRNRPEPQPDTVSAETTALRGDTNERVIAALRHLSDRQRACLVLRHYEDRTESEIADILGISIGSVRTHVHRGMAALARLLQADAPTAVEVAR
;
A
#
# COMPACT_ATOMS: atom_id res chain seq x y z
N LEU A 1 -57.18 19.53 -37.37
CA LEU A 1 -57.03 18.56 -36.30
C LEU A 1 -55.59 18.02 -36.40
N ASP A 2 -54.69 18.76 -35.79
CA ASP A 2 -53.26 18.46 -35.76
C ASP A 2 -52.93 17.88 -34.36
N ALA A 3 -52.65 16.61 -34.28
CA ALA A 3 -52.26 15.96 -33.08
C ALA A 3 -50.71 15.93 -33.02
N THR A 4 -50.16 16.94 -32.38
CA THR A 4 -48.71 17.00 -32.06
C THR A 4 -48.36 15.88 -31.08
N LEU A 5 -47.65 14.88 -31.60
CA LEU A 5 -47.05 13.81 -30.80
C LEU A 5 -45.89 14.38 -29.98
N ALA A 6 -45.99 14.36 -28.67
CA ALA A 6 -44.92 14.72 -27.76
C ALA A 6 -43.80 13.67 -27.86
N PRO A 7 -42.47 14.05 -27.77
CA PRO A 7 -41.41 13.10 -27.80
C PRO A 7 -41.38 12.29 -26.49
N ASP A 8 -41.33 10.96 -26.63
CA ASP A 8 -41.12 10.01 -25.56
C ASP A 8 -39.81 10.35 -24.82
N THR A 9 -39.93 10.84 -23.60
CA THR A 9 -38.82 11.04 -22.69
C THR A 9 -38.43 9.68 -22.14
N GLU A 10 -37.35 9.12 -22.65
CA GLU A 10 -36.75 7.89 -22.18
C GLU A 10 -36.47 7.99 -20.67
N PRO A 11 -36.93 7.08 -19.81
CA PRO A 11 -36.74 7.18 -18.36
C PRO A 11 -35.28 6.96 -18.03
N ALA A 12 -34.67 7.91 -17.28
CA ALA A 12 -33.31 7.85 -16.77
C ALA A 12 -33.00 6.47 -16.14
N PRO A 13 -31.78 5.90 -16.33
CA PRO A 13 -31.44 4.56 -15.92
C PRO A 13 -31.62 4.37 -14.41
N ARG A 14 -32.48 3.44 -14.08
CA ARG A 14 -32.96 3.15 -12.72
C ARG A 14 -31.78 2.94 -11.75
N ARG A 15 -31.86 3.46 -10.53
CA ARG A 15 -30.89 3.38 -9.41
C ARG A 15 -30.35 1.96 -9.15
N ARG A 16 -31.06 0.91 -9.52
CA ARG A 16 -30.62 -0.51 -9.44
C ARG A 16 -29.43 -0.82 -10.38
N GLY A 17 -29.43 -0.34 -11.62
CA GLY A 17 -28.33 -0.57 -12.58
C GLY A 17 -27.01 0.10 -12.13
N ARG A 18 -27.08 1.31 -11.59
CA ARG A 18 -25.90 2.00 -11.03
C ARG A 18 -25.28 1.29 -9.82
N ARG A 19 -26.10 0.63 -9.00
CA ARG A 19 -25.60 -0.15 -7.83
C ARG A 19 -24.98 -1.48 -8.26
N ALA A 20 -25.50 -2.11 -9.31
CA ALA A 20 -24.88 -3.31 -9.89
C ALA A 20 -23.54 -2.98 -10.54
N ALA A 21 -23.47 -2.02 -11.46
CA ALA A 21 -22.22 -1.59 -12.09
C ALA A 21 -21.12 -1.18 -11.08
N LYS A 22 -21.50 -0.59 -9.96
CA LYS A 22 -20.52 -0.21 -8.91
C LYS A 22 -20.10 -1.37 -8.00
N ARG A 23 -20.84 -2.47 -7.93
CA ARG A 23 -20.37 -3.73 -7.32
C ARG A 23 -19.40 -4.44 -8.25
N ASP A 24 -19.74 -4.49 -9.53
CA ASP A 24 -18.90 -5.09 -10.56
C ASP A 24 -17.54 -4.38 -10.66
N PHE A 25 -17.52 -3.04 -10.50
CA PHE A 25 -16.29 -2.25 -10.41
C PHE A 25 -15.38 -2.70 -9.25
N VAL A 26 -15.92 -2.90 -8.03
CA VAL A 26 -15.09 -3.29 -6.89
C VAL A 26 -14.59 -4.73 -7.04
N HIS A 27 -15.40 -5.61 -7.62
CA HIS A 27 -14.99 -6.98 -7.92
C HIS A 27 -13.86 -7.00 -8.96
N ALA A 28 -14.00 -6.27 -10.06
CA ALA A 28 -12.94 -6.13 -11.06
C ALA A 28 -11.65 -5.56 -10.47
N ALA A 29 -11.76 -4.51 -9.64
CA ALA A 29 -10.62 -3.94 -8.93
C ALA A 29 -9.96 -4.94 -7.97
N TYR A 30 -10.73 -5.82 -7.35
CA TYR A 30 -10.19 -6.87 -6.49
C TYR A 30 -9.39 -7.89 -7.30
N GLU A 31 -9.97 -8.42 -8.37
CA GLU A 31 -9.29 -9.39 -9.23
C GLU A 31 -7.99 -8.84 -9.83
N GLU A 32 -8.03 -7.57 -10.28
CA GLU A 32 -6.87 -6.92 -10.90
C GLU A 32 -5.76 -6.56 -9.90
N HIS A 33 -6.14 -6.06 -8.72
CA HIS A 33 -5.17 -5.41 -7.83
C HIS A 33 -4.85 -6.16 -6.55
N HIS A 34 -5.64 -7.18 -6.13
CA HIS A 34 -5.46 -7.83 -4.82
C HIS A 34 -4.04 -8.34 -4.58
N ALA A 35 -3.52 -9.19 -5.49
CA ALA A 35 -2.21 -9.78 -5.31
C ALA A 35 -1.07 -8.74 -5.29
N SER A 36 -1.16 -7.71 -6.14
CA SER A 36 -0.16 -6.62 -6.15
C SER A 36 -0.28 -5.75 -4.90
N LEU A 37 -1.49 -5.51 -4.40
CA LEU A 37 -1.73 -4.71 -3.21
C LEU A 37 -1.23 -5.41 -1.93
N VAL A 38 -1.41 -6.72 -1.79
CA VAL A 38 -0.86 -7.52 -0.68
C VAL A 38 0.67 -7.45 -0.69
N ARG A 39 1.30 -7.62 -1.86
CA ARG A 39 2.76 -7.46 -1.99
C ARG A 39 3.22 -6.05 -1.63
N PHE A 40 2.54 -5.01 -2.13
CA PHE A 40 2.82 -3.63 -1.74
C PHE A 40 2.68 -3.43 -0.23
N ALA A 41 1.60 -3.94 0.36
CA ALA A 41 1.33 -3.85 1.79
C ALA A 41 2.43 -4.54 2.63
N SER A 42 3.00 -5.66 2.18
CA SER A 42 4.07 -6.35 2.91
C SER A 42 5.34 -5.51 3.07
N PHE A 43 5.63 -4.64 2.11
CA PHE A 43 6.76 -3.71 2.18
C PHE A 43 6.47 -2.50 3.08
N VAL A 44 5.23 -1.99 3.10
CA VAL A 44 4.90 -0.76 3.84
C VAL A 44 4.31 -1.01 5.22
N ALA A 45 3.92 -2.24 5.53
CA ALA A 45 3.38 -2.62 6.83
C ALA A 45 4.39 -2.35 7.97
N PRO A 46 3.92 -1.87 9.13
CA PRO A 46 4.79 -1.61 10.27
C PRO A 46 5.32 -2.89 10.92
N GLU A 47 4.59 -4.00 10.82
CA GLU A 47 4.94 -5.31 11.38
C GLU A 47 4.67 -6.44 10.37
N PRO A 48 5.40 -7.58 10.49
CA PRO A 48 5.11 -8.77 9.70
C PRO A 48 3.67 -9.26 9.89
N GLY A 49 3.11 -9.91 8.87
CA GLY A 49 1.77 -10.51 8.94
C GLY A 49 0.60 -9.54 8.75
N MET A 50 0.82 -8.22 8.73
CA MET A 50 -0.26 -7.24 8.59
C MET A 50 -0.68 -6.96 7.12
N ALA A 51 0.01 -7.54 6.14
CA ALA A 51 -0.17 -7.16 4.74
C ALA A 51 -1.58 -7.48 4.22
N GLU A 52 -2.08 -8.68 4.49
CA GLU A 52 -3.40 -9.10 4.05
C GLU A 52 -4.51 -8.29 4.71
N ASP A 53 -4.39 -8.02 6.01
CA ASP A 53 -5.35 -7.17 6.74
C ASP A 53 -5.41 -5.75 6.18
N LEU A 54 -4.25 -5.16 5.86
CA LEU A 54 -4.17 -3.83 5.26
C LEU A 54 -4.81 -3.81 3.88
N ALA A 55 -4.54 -4.82 3.06
CA ALA A 55 -5.14 -4.96 1.73
C ALA A 55 -6.65 -5.16 1.83
N HIS A 56 -7.11 -6.06 2.69
CA HIS A 56 -8.53 -6.31 2.90
C HIS A 56 -9.27 -5.04 3.36
N GLU A 57 -8.74 -4.35 4.38
CA GLU A 57 -9.33 -3.10 4.88
C GLU A 57 -9.36 -2.02 3.79
N ALA A 58 -8.35 -1.99 2.89
CA ALA A 58 -8.34 -1.07 1.77
C ALA A 58 -9.47 -1.34 0.79
N PHE A 59 -9.78 -2.61 0.47
CA PHE A 59 -10.93 -2.96 -0.37
C PHE A 59 -12.28 -2.66 0.30
N VAL A 60 -12.40 -2.87 1.62
CA VAL A 60 -13.60 -2.46 2.38
C VAL A 60 -13.81 -0.95 2.27
N LYS A 61 -12.75 -0.15 2.39
CA LYS A 61 -12.83 1.32 2.23
C LYS A 61 -13.14 1.72 0.78
N LEU A 62 -12.57 1.04 -0.22
CA LEU A 62 -12.90 1.22 -1.63
C LEU A 62 -14.40 0.96 -1.86
N TYR A 63 -14.93 -0.14 -1.32
CA TYR A 63 -16.35 -0.45 -1.40
C TYR A 63 -17.22 0.65 -0.78
N GLY A 64 -16.86 1.17 0.37
CA GLY A 64 -17.54 2.30 1.01
C GLY A 64 -17.50 3.59 0.16
N ALA A 65 -16.36 3.84 -0.50
CA ALA A 65 -16.14 5.03 -1.32
C ALA A 65 -16.63 4.90 -2.77
N ARG A 66 -17.07 3.71 -3.20
CA ARG A 66 -17.40 3.38 -4.61
C ARG A 66 -18.38 4.35 -5.31
N GLN A 67 -19.20 5.04 -4.54
CA GLN A 67 -20.14 6.04 -5.08
C GLN A 67 -19.46 7.35 -5.51
N ARG A 68 -18.26 7.62 -4.97
CA ARG A 68 -17.48 8.85 -5.18
C ARG A 68 -16.35 8.66 -6.18
N ILE A 69 -16.13 7.43 -6.65
CA ILE A 69 -15.07 7.12 -7.62
C ILE A 69 -15.70 7.22 -9.00
N ASP A 70 -15.34 8.27 -9.72
CA ASP A 70 -15.84 8.54 -11.06
C ASP A 70 -14.99 7.85 -12.14
N ASP A 71 -13.72 7.58 -11.85
CA ASP A 71 -12.76 6.97 -12.77
C ASP A 71 -12.26 5.62 -12.23
N PRO A 72 -12.76 4.50 -12.79
CA PRO A 72 -12.33 3.15 -12.39
C PRO A 72 -10.82 2.89 -12.54
N THR A 73 -10.16 3.54 -13.50
CA THR A 73 -8.72 3.35 -13.78
C THR A 73 -7.84 3.82 -12.62
N LYS A 74 -8.36 4.68 -11.77
CA LYS A 74 -7.67 5.19 -10.57
C LYS A 74 -7.80 4.29 -9.34
N ALA A 75 -8.53 3.16 -9.44
CA ALA A 75 -8.74 2.26 -8.30
C ALA A 75 -7.42 1.78 -7.68
N GLY A 76 -6.46 1.38 -8.50
CA GLY A 76 -5.15 0.92 -8.03
C GLY A 76 -4.36 1.98 -7.26
N ALA A 77 -4.34 3.24 -7.73
CA ALA A 77 -3.69 4.35 -7.02
C ALA A 77 -4.42 4.67 -5.70
N TYR A 78 -5.76 4.68 -5.74
CA TYR A 78 -6.59 4.93 -4.57
C TYR A 78 -6.40 3.86 -3.47
N LEU A 79 -6.33 2.57 -3.86
CA LEU A 79 -6.05 1.47 -2.93
C LEU A 79 -4.69 1.64 -2.25
N ARG A 80 -3.65 2.03 -3.00
CA ARG A 80 -2.31 2.31 -2.44
C ARG A 80 -2.31 3.46 -1.45
N THR A 81 -3.04 4.53 -1.78
CA THR A 81 -3.25 5.66 -0.86
C THR A 81 -3.87 5.18 0.46
N ILE A 82 -4.89 4.31 0.40
CA ILE A 82 -5.54 3.76 1.58
C ILE A 82 -4.55 2.92 2.39
N VAL A 83 -3.82 1.99 1.76
CA VAL A 83 -2.85 1.12 2.44
C VAL A 83 -1.78 1.94 3.16
N VAL A 84 -1.21 2.96 2.52
CA VAL A 84 -0.21 3.85 3.15
C VAL A 84 -0.79 4.57 4.37
N ASN A 85 -2.03 5.07 4.26
CA ASN A 85 -2.68 5.77 5.38
C ASN A 85 -3.01 4.82 6.54
N LEU A 86 -3.46 3.60 6.26
CA LEU A 86 -3.71 2.55 7.25
C LEU A 86 -2.41 2.13 7.95
N SER A 87 -1.36 1.84 7.18
CA SER A 87 -0.03 1.50 7.70
C SER A 87 0.49 2.57 8.66
N LYS A 88 0.43 3.84 8.26
CA LYS A 88 0.81 4.98 9.11
C LYS A 88 -0.06 5.08 10.39
N GLY A 89 -1.35 4.79 10.29
CA GLY A 89 -2.25 4.76 11.45
C GLY A 89 -1.85 3.67 12.43
N ARG A 90 -1.60 2.44 11.95
CA ARG A 90 -1.16 1.29 12.76
C ARG A 90 0.21 1.53 13.39
N ALA A 91 1.18 2.08 12.64
CA ALA A 91 2.50 2.41 13.18
C ALA A 91 2.41 3.40 14.35
N ARG A 92 1.57 4.42 14.25
CA ARG A 92 1.32 5.36 15.36
C ARG A 92 0.70 4.67 16.58
N HIS A 93 -0.28 3.81 16.37
CA HIS A 93 -0.92 3.05 17.44
C HIS A 93 0.08 2.16 18.16
N LEU A 94 0.86 1.39 17.42
CA LEU A 94 1.93 0.53 17.97
C LEU A 94 2.96 1.35 18.77
N GLY A 95 3.35 2.52 18.27
CA GLY A 95 4.25 3.42 18.99
C GLY A 95 3.68 3.94 20.31
N VAL A 96 2.35 4.15 20.40
CA VAL A 96 1.67 4.50 21.66
C VAL A 96 1.61 3.31 22.61
N VAL A 97 1.24 2.12 22.10
CA VAL A 97 1.16 0.89 22.90
C VAL A 97 2.54 0.54 23.49
N ARG A 98 3.61 0.59 22.69
CA ARG A 98 4.98 0.33 23.16
C ARG A 98 5.45 1.31 24.24
N ARG A 99 5.07 2.59 24.15
CA ARG A 99 5.41 3.60 25.17
C ARG A 99 4.66 3.42 26.47
N ASN A 100 3.45 2.87 26.42
CA ASN A 100 2.57 2.72 27.59
C ASN A 100 2.65 1.28 28.20
N ARG A 101 3.48 0.40 27.68
CA ARG A 101 3.67 -0.97 28.20
C ARG A 101 4.69 -0.96 29.34
N PRO A 102 4.34 -1.47 30.56
CA PRO A 102 5.21 -1.39 31.73
C PRO A 102 6.48 -2.27 31.68
N GLU A 103 6.54 -3.28 30.79
CA GLU A 103 7.72 -4.17 30.65
C GLU A 103 7.89 -4.62 29.19
N PRO A 104 9.13 -4.65 28.65
CA PRO A 104 9.39 -5.22 27.33
C PRO A 104 9.35 -6.76 27.45
N GLN A 105 8.29 -7.38 26.99
CA GLN A 105 8.35 -8.81 26.66
C GLN A 105 9.17 -8.96 25.38
N PRO A 106 10.14 -9.92 25.34
CA PRO A 106 10.84 -10.21 24.11
C PRO A 106 9.83 -10.65 23.06
N ASP A 107 9.77 -9.91 21.94
CA ASP A 107 8.95 -10.27 20.79
C ASP A 107 9.42 -11.64 20.28
N THR A 108 8.66 -12.68 20.55
CA THR A 108 8.81 -13.96 19.85
C THR A 108 8.46 -13.71 18.39
N VAL A 109 9.49 -13.52 17.59
CA VAL A 109 9.38 -13.55 16.14
C VAL A 109 8.88 -14.93 15.78
N SER A 110 7.62 -15.03 15.35
CA SER A 110 7.09 -16.25 14.76
C SER A 110 7.86 -16.51 13.46
N ALA A 111 8.86 -17.37 13.59
CA ALA A 111 9.70 -17.83 12.48
C ALA A 111 9.02 -19.00 11.76
N GLU A 112 7.89 -18.73 11.13
CA GLU A 112 7.26 -19.74 10.29
C GLU A 112 6.57 -19.07 9.09
N THR A 113 7.35 -18.74 8.07
CA THR A 113 6.85 -18.69 6.69
C THR A 113 8.03 -18.65 5.71
N THR A 114 8.24 -19.78 5.03
CA THR A 114 8.83 -19.90 3.70
C THR A 114 10.36 -19.82 3.60
N ALA A 115 11.02 -20.90 3.99
CA ALA A 115 12.33 -21.28 3.46
C ALA A 115 12.22 -21.47 1.93
N LEU A 116 13.09 -20.77 1.17
CA LEU A 116 13.71 -21.10 -0.13
C LEU A 116 13.84 -19.97 -1.15
N ARG A 117 13.56 -18.71 -0.74
CA ARG A 117 14.02 -17.49 -1.46
C ARG A 117 14.40 -16.38 -0.46
N GLY A 118 14.74 -16.77 0.78
CA GLY A 118 14.57 -16.02 2.03
C GLY A 118 15.59 -14.92 2.25
N ASP A 119 16.85 -15.19 2.10
CA ASP A 119 17.85 -14.37 2.81
C ASP A 119 17.93 -12.91 2.30
N THR A 120 17.99 -12.68 0.99
CA THR A 120 18.15 -11.34 0.44
C THR A 120 16.85 -10.51 0.51
N ASN A 121 15.70 -11.11 0.21
CA ASN A 121 14.41 -10.41 0.25
C ASN A 121 13.99 -10.05 1.68
N GLU A 122 14.18 -10.95 2.63
CA GLU A 122 13.88 -10.71 4.04
C GLU A 122 14.76 -9.61 4.63
N ARG A 123 16.04 -9.59 4.29
CA ARG A 123 16.98 -8.53 4.68
C ARG A 123 16.56 -7.17 4.13
N VAL A 124 16.16 -7.08 2.86
CA VAL A 124 15.66 -5.83 2.25
C VAL A 124 14.37 -5.37 2.94
N ILE A 125 13.41 -6.27 3.17
CA ILE A 125 12.17 -5.94 3.87
C ILE A 125 12.44 -5.48 5.31
N ALA A 126 13.35 -6.15 6.03
CA ALA A 126 13.76 -5.75 7.36
C ALA A 126 14.41 -4.35 7.34
N ALA A 127 15.34 -4.09 6.43
CA ALA A 127 15.98 -2.79 6.27
C ALA A 127 14.98 -1.68 5.92
N LEU A 128 13.98 -1.96 5.05
CA LEU A 128 12.91 -1.02 4.73
C LEU A 128 12.10 -0.62 5.97
N ARG A 129 11.90 -1.51 6.95
CA ARG A 129 11.16 -1.18 8.19
C ARG A 129 11.88 -0.17 9.08
N HIS A 130 13.20 -0.04 8.96
CA HIS A 130 13.97 0.98 9.67
C HIS A 130 13.89 2.37 9.02
N LEU A 131 13.35 2.48 7.81
CA LEU A 131 13.12 3.78 7.18
C LEU A 131 11.86 4.46 7.75
N SER A 132 11.81 5.80 7.65
CA SER A 132 10.55 6.49 7.93
C SER A 132 9.45 6.05 6.94
N ASP A 133 8.18 6.07 7.38
CA ASP A 133 7.03 5.64 6.57
C ASP A 133 7.00 6.31 5.18
N ARG A 134 7.37 7.60 5.11
CA ARG A 134 7.41 8.36 3.86
C ARG A 134 8.55 7.92 2.93
N GLN A 135 9.74 7.68 3.47
CA GLN A 135 10.87 7.17 2.69
C GLN A 135 10.57 5.78 2.15
N ARG A 136 10.09 4.88 3.01
CA ARG A 136 9.71 3.52 2.65
C ARG A 136 8.65 3.50 1.55
N ALA A 137 7.54 4.23 1.72
CA ALA A 137 6.48 4.30 0.71
C ALA A 137 6.98 4.87 -0.64
N CYS A 138 7.80 5.94 -0.63
CA CYS A 138 8.37 6.49 -1.86
C CYS A 138 9.28 5.49 -2.57
N LEU A 139 10.13 4.77 -1.84
CA LEU A 139 11.04 3.77 -2.43
C LEU A 139 10.28 2.60 -3.04
N VAL A 140 9.30 2.06 -2.33
CA VAL A 140 8.50 0.92 -2.81
C VAL A 140 7.69 1.32 -4.05
N LEU A 141 7.03 2.47 -4.03
CA LEU A 141 6.30 2.96 -5.20
C LEU A 141 7.22 3.21 -6.39
N ARG A 142 8.42 3.75 -6.17
CA ARG A 142 9.37 4.10 -7.25
C ARG A 142 10.04 2.88 -7.86
N HIS A 143 10.56 1.95 -7.03
CA HIS A 143 11.47 0.90 -7.47
C HIS A 143 10.82 -0.49 -7.55
N TYR A 144 9.73 -0.71 -6.84
CA TYR A 144 9.02 -1.98 -6.88
C TYR A 144 7.78 -1.92 -7.78
N GLU A 145 7.08 -0.76 -7.81
CA GLU A 145 5.88 -0.57 -8.62
C GLU A 145 6.09 0.30 -9.85
N ASP A 146 7.32 0.73 -10.12
CA ASP A 146 7.73 1.54 -11.27
C ASP A 146 6.88 2.81 -11.49
N ARG A 147 6.39 3.42 -10.37
CA ARG A 147 5.59 4.64 -10.44
C ARG A 147 6.43 5.86 -10.77
N THR A 148 5.88 6.75 -11.56
CA THR A 148 6.46 8.08 -11.82
C THR A 148 6.40 8.95 -10.56
N GLU A 149 7.26 9.97 -10.49
CA GLU A 149 7.27 10.92 -9.37
C GLU A 149 5.91 11.63 -9.19
N SER A 150 5.22 11.91 -10.29
CA SER A 150 3.89 12.51 -10.28
C SER A 150 2.84 11.57 -9.66
N GLU A 151 2.80 10.30 -10.07
CA GLU A 151 1.89 9.31 -9.50
C GLU A 151 2.16 9.10 -8.00
N ILE A 152 3.45 9.05 -7.61
CA ILE A 152 3.83 8.93 -6.19
C ILE A 152 3.37 10.16 -5.40
N ALA A 153 3.53 11.35 -5.96
CA ALA A 153 3.07 12.60 -5.34
C ALA A 153 1.56 12.57 -5.11
N ASP A 154 0.78 12.12 -6.09
CA ASP A 154 -0.68 11.97 -6.01
C ASP A 154 -1.09 10.91 -4.96
N ILE A 155 -0.47 9.71 -5.00
CA ILE A 155 -0.74 8.62 -4.04
C ILE A 155 -0.46 9.05 -2.60
N LEU A 156 0.65 9.75 -2.37
CA LEU A 156 1.09 10.12 -1.02
C LEU A 156 0.59 11.49 -0.55
N GLY A 157 -0.05 12.27 -1.43
CA GLY A 157 -0.52 13.62 -1.14
C GLY A 157 0.63 14.57 -0.75
N ILE A 158 1.75 14.55 -1.50
CA ILE A 158 2.94 15.37 -1.27
C ILE A 158 3.43 16.00 -2.58
N SER A 159 4.32 16.99 -2.50
CA SER A 159 4.91 17.58 -3.70
C SER A 159 5.92 16.64 -4.38
N ILE A 160 6.09 16.77 -5.70
CA ILE A 160 7.12 16.04 -6.47
C ILE A 160 8.52 16.26 -5.90
N GLY A 161 8.85 17.50 -5.47
CA GLY A 161 10.12 17.80 -4.81
C GLY A 161 10.31 17.03 -3.51
N SER A 162 9.23 16.83 -2.73
CA SER A 162 9.26 15.99 -1.55
C SER A 162 9.48 14.51 -1.89
N VAL A 163 8.87 14.00 -2.97
CA VAL A 163 9.11 12.64 -3.46
C VAL A 163 10.59 12.41 -3.76
N ARG A 164 11.21 13.30 -4.55
CA ARG A 164 12.66 13.26 -4.88
C ARG A 164 13.52 13.20 -3.62
N THR A 165 13.22 14.08 -2.66
CA THR A 165 13.95 14.14 -1.40
C THR A 165 13.81 12.84 -0.59
N HIS A 166 12.58 12.28 -0.50
CA HIS A 166 12.35 11.03 0.23
C HIS A 166 13.01 9.83 -0.47
N VAL A 167 12.96 9.74 -1.80
CA VAL A 167 13.64 8.70 -2.57
C VAL A 167 15.16 8.78 -2.34
N HIS A 168 15.77 9.95 -2.53
CA HIS A 168 17.21 10.11 -2.36
C HIS A 168 17.69 9.76 -0.94
N ARG A 169 17.03 10.33 0.09
CA ARG A 169 17.39 10.06 1.49
C ARG A 169 17.10 8.61 1.90
N GLY A 170 16.01 8.05 1.40
CA GLY A 170 15.62 6.66 1.66
C GLY A 170 16.63 5.68 1.07
N MET A 171 17.07 5.89 -0.20
CA MET A 171 18.11 5.07 -0.83
C MET A 171 19.43 5.12 -0.07
N ALA A 172 19.89 6.31 0.32
CA ALA A 172 21.11 6.44 1.11
C ALA A 172 21.02 5.76 2.49
N ALA A 173 19.86 5.79 3.13
CA ALA A 173 19.64 5.11 4.40
C ALA A 173 19.56 3.58 4.22
N LEU A 174 18.84 3.10 3.20
CA LEU A 174 18.72 1.68 2.87
C LEU A 174 20.08 1.06 2.55
N ALA A 175 20.90 1.74 1.73
CA ALA A 175 22.24 1.27 1.40
C ALA A 175 23.11 1.09 2.65
N ARG A 176 23.08 2.04 3.60
CA ARG A 176 23.82 1.94 4.87
C ARG A 176 23.36 0.75 5.73
N LEU A 177 22.05 0.53 5.82
CA LEU A 177 21.48 -0.58 6.57
C LEU A 177 21.91 -1.93 5.99
N LEU A 178 21.82 -2.09 4.67
CA LEU A 178 22.20 -3.33 3.99
C LEU A 178 23.71 -3.61 4.05
N GLN A 179 24.55 -2.56 4.08
CA GLN A 179 25.99 -2.70 4.27
C GLN A 179 26.36 -3.10 5.71
N ALA A 180 25.65 -2.56 6.70
CA ALA A 180 25.86 -2.91 8.10
C ALA A 180 25.51 -4.37 8.42
N ASP A 181 24.50 -4.92 7.72
CA ASP A 181 24.06 -6.32 7.84
C ASP A 181 24.85 -7.30 6.94
N ALA A 182 25.81 -6.82 6.13
CA ALA A 182 26.65 -7.71 5.35
C ALA A 182 27.55 -8.51 6.30
N PRO A 183 27.58 -9.86 6.25
CA PRO A 183 28.49 -10.63 7.07
C PRO A 183 29.92 -10.19 6.74
N THR A 184 30.66 -9.80 7.77
CA THR A 184 32.07 -9.43 7.65
C THR A 184 32.79 -10.63 7.03
N ALA A 185 33.39 -10.48 5.86
CA ALA A 185 34.06 -11.54 5.08
C ALA A 185 35.32 -12.12 5.76
N VAL A 186 35.35 -12.20 7.09
CA VAL A 186 36.53 -12.64 7.87
C VAL A 186 36.36 -14.04 8.48
N GLU A 187 35.19 -14.68 8.38
CA GLU A 187 34.95 -15.97 9.08
C GLU A 187 34.91 -17.20 8.17
N VAL A 188 35.35 -17.11 6.92
CA VAL A 188 35.43 -18.28 5.99
C VAL A 188 36.89 -18.76 5.78
N ALA A 189 37.84 -18.31 6.57
CA ALA A 189 39.23 -18.77 6.51
C ALA A 189 39.72 -19.29 7.87
N ARG A 190 39.09 -20.34 8.39
CA ARG A 190 39.69 -21.22 9.43
C ARG A 190 39.14 -22.62 9.35
#